data_d84c4e1aa0c40fb06e6d28e8769f7c55
#
_entry.id   d84c4e1aa0c40fb06e6d28e8769f7c55
#
_cell.length_a   1.000
_cell.length_b   1.000
_cell.length_c   1.000
_cell.angle_alpha   90.00
_cell.angle_beta   90.00
_cell.angle_gamma   90.00
#
_symmetry.space_group_name_H-M   'P 1'
#
loop_
_entity.id
_entity.type
_entity.pdbx_description
1 polymer ?
#
loop_
_entity_poly.entity_id
_entity_poly.type
_entity_poly.pdbx_seq_one_letter_code
_entity_poly.pdbx_strand_id
1 'polypeptide(L)'
;GANFVLIPAASPTLIDGTVAYTGYEITSDEDDETAAVSDRRSAINGFNMNMNFTKFKGDNESKFGFEILGFTTDFSFTNSVEQTIQQVENTTEIAAYLQKKYNYGKLVVEPSFRMHYYASLNAFSPEPRLGFKYNISDNIRVKGAGGLYSQNLLSATSDRDVVNFFYGFLSGPDNIQDEFTEENGDTREINDALQKARHTILGFEFDITRNLNVNIEGYYKWFNQLININRNKLYEDNAENNDKPDVLKKDYIVESGDAYGVDIAIKYDRKQISLWAVYSLSKVERWDGIQAYNPLFDRRHNVNLVGSYTFGKDLSWTVDARWNLGSGFPFTQTTGFYENLTLQGGLDQDYTTANGELGIRYGNLGGGRLPYYHRFDVSIKRQFVLGEHSLLDVTASVTNVYDRNNIFYVNRVTADRVDQLPILPSVGVSLTF
;
A
#
# COMPACT_ATOMS: atom_id res chain seq x y z
N GLY A 1 17.33 12.00 10.57
CA GLY A 1 16.92 11.35 11.80
C GLY A 1 18.10 10.91 12.64
N ALA A 2 17.84 10.61 13.90
CA ALA A 2 18.81 10.07 14.84
C ALA A 2 18.23 8.85 15.56
N ASN A 3 19.04 7.80 15.69
CA ASN A 3 18.68 6.60 16.43
C ASN A 3 19.70 6.40 17.57
N PHE A 4 19.24 5.89 18.70
CA PHE A 4 20.12 5.49 19.79
C PHE A 4 19.74 4.10 20.30
N VAL A 5 20.75 3.39 20.81
CA VAL A 5 20.58 2.12 21.52
C VAL A 5 21.42 2.20 22.79
N LEU A 6 20.78 1.94 23.92
CA LEU A 6 21.41 1.93 25.23
C LEU A 6 21.23 0.56 25.87
N ILE A 7 22.34 -0.05 26.27
CA ILE A 7 22.39 -1.31 27.04
C ILE A 7 22.96 -0.97 28.41
N PRO A 8 22.12 -0.80 29.45
CA PRO A 8 22.62 -0.48 30.79
C PRO A 8 23.48 -1.62 31.34
N ALA A 9 24.61 -1.27 31.97
CA ALA A 9 25.48 -2.25 32.58
C ALA A 9 24.72 -3.04 33.67
N ALA A 10 24.86 -4.36 33.67
CA ALA A 10 24.22 -5.28 34.62
C ALA A 10 22.68 -5.29 34.62
N SER A 11 22.05 -4.83 33.56
CA SER A 11 20.59 -4.90 33.38
C SER A 11 20.23 -5.76 32.17
N PRO A 12 19.24 -6.67 32.28
CA PRO A 12 18.72 -7.41 31.11
C PRO A 12 17.76 -6.57 30.28
N THR A 13 18.04 -5.28 30.15
CA THR A 13 17.15 -4.32 29.46
C THR A 13 17.89 -3.67 28.29
N LEU A 14 17.26 -3.64 27.14
CA LEU A 14 17.66 -2.86 25.98
C LEU A 14 16.71 -1.65 25.88
N ILE A 15 17.25 -0.48 25.66
CA ILE A 15 16.49 0.75 25.41
C ILE A 15 16.90 1.26 24.06
N ASP A 16 15.94 1.44 23.16
CA ASP A 16 16.16 2.04 21.85
C ASP A 16 15.17 3.18 21.59
N GLY A 17 15.57 4.11 20.77
CA GLY A 17 14.72 5.22 20.40
C GLY A 17 15.13 5.83 19.07
N THR A 18 14.15 6.47 18.45
CA THR A 18 14.30 7.14 17.16
C THR A 18 13.67 8.52 17.24
N VAL A 19 14.33 9.51 16.67
CA VAL A 19 13.75 10.81 16.31
C VAL A 19 14.03 11.03 14.85
N ALA A 20 12.98 11.20 14.05
CA ALA A 20 13.09 11.40 12.63
C ALA A 20 12.18 12.55 12.17
N TYR A 21 12.61 13.27 11.14
CA TYR A 21 11.78 14.21 10.37
C TYR A 21 11.80 13.77 8.91
N THR A 22 10.64 13.77 8.29
CA THR A 22 10.45 13.33 6.90
C THR A 22 9.58 14.34 6.16
N GLY A 23 9.79 14.44 4.86
CA GLY A 23 8.94 15.22 3.96
C GLY A 23 8.76 14.48 2.65
N TYR A 24 7.57 14.57 2.09
CA TYR A 24 7.21 14.04 0.78
C TYR A 24 6.24 15.03 0.12
N GLU A 25 6.44 15.27 -1.16
CA GLU A 25 5.55 16.07 -1.98
C GLU A 25 5.41 15.41 -3.36
N ILE A 26 4.20 15.39 -3.87
CA ILE A 26 3.87 14.96 -5.22
C ILE A 26 2.90 15.96 -5.83
N THR A 27 3.18 16.36 -7.07
CA THR A 27 2.30 17.17 -7.90
C THR A 27 2.06 16.43 -9.21
N SER A 28 0.88 16.60 -9.76
CA SER A 28 0.53 16.14 -11.10
C SER A 28 -0.15 17.31 -11.79
N ASP A 29 0.63 18.01 -12.60
CA ASP A 29 0.16 19.13 -13.41
C ASP A 29 -0.01 18.63 -14.85
N GLU A 30 -1.07 19.00 -15.51
CA GLU A 30 -1.29 18.66 -16.91
C GLU A 30 -1.19 19.90 -17.77
N ASP A 31 -0.23 19.91 -18.71
CA ASP A 31 0.01 21.02 -19.65
C ASP A 31 -0.94 21.02 -20.86
N ASP A 32 -1.86 20.05 -20.95
CA ASP A 32 -2.72 19.88 -22.13
C ASP A 32 -4.16 20.30 -21.82
N GLU A 33 -4.60 21.41 -22.41
CA GLU A 33 -5.99 21.91 -22.31
C GLU A 33 -7.06 20.89 -22.77
N THR A 34 -6.64 19.77 -23.39
CA THR A 34 -7.54 18.69 -23.84
C THR A 34 -7.67 17.55 -22.84
N ALA A 35 -6.91 17.58 -21.74
CA ALA A 35 -6.89 16.49 -20.78
C ALA A 35 -8.01 16.63 -19.75
N ALA A 36 -8.76 15.54 -19.56
CA ALA A 36 -9.81 15.45 -18.56
C ALA A 36 -9.27 15.20 -17.14
N VAL A 37 -8.01 15.54 -16.85
CA VAL A 37 -7.37 15.38 -15.56
C VAL A 37 -6.98 16.74 -15.02
N SER A 38 -7.44 17.07 -13.86
CA SER A 38 -7.18 18.34 -13.19
C SER A 38 -5.96 18.25 -12.29
N ASP A 39 -5.36 19.39 -11.95
CA ASP A 39 -4.22 19.51 -11.09
C ASP A 39 -4.42 18.81 -9.74
N ARG A 40 -3.40 18.06 -9.32
CA ARG A 40 -3.40 17.34 -8.05
C ARG A 40 -2.13 17.62 -7.29
N ARG A 41 -2.25 17.87 -6.01
CA ARG A 41 -1.11 18.09 -5.13
C ARG A 41 -1.31 17.34 -3.82
N SER A 42 -0.23 16.74 -3.34
CA SER A 42 -0.19 16.22 -1.98
C SER A 42 1.19 16.41 -1.38
N ALA A 43 1.24 16.97 -0.18
CA ALA A 43 2.45 17.06 0.62
C ALA A 43 2.20 16.53 2.03
N ILE A 44 3.19 15.85 2.59
CA ILE A 44 3.21 15.41 3.98
C ILE A 44 4.59 15.72 4.57
N ASN A 45 4.60 16.44 5.68
CA ASN A 45 5.80 16.75 6.44
C ASN A 45 5.56 16.42 7.89
N GLY A 46 6.49 15.71 8.52
CA GLY A 46 6.26 15.32 9.90
C GLY A 46 7.47 14.81 10.64
N PHE A 47 7.30 14.68 11.93
CA PHE A 47 8.27 14.07 12.82
C PHE A 47 7.71 12.80 13.45
N ASN A 48 8.60 11.87 13.73
CA ASN A 48 8.33 10.67 14.52
C ASN A 48 9.34 10.61 15.66
N MET A 49 8.83 10.36 16.86
CA MET A 49 9.63 10.09 18.05
C MET A 49 9.10 8.84 18.72
N ASN A 50 9.97 7.85 18.92
CA ASN A 50 9.62 6.66 19.66
C ASN A 50 10.70 6.29 20.68
N MET A 51 10.30 5.61 21.75
CA MET A 51 11.17 5.03 22.74
C MET A 51 10.65 3.66 23.15
N ASN A 52 11.49 2.65 23.06
CA ASN A 52 11.18 1.26 23.32
C ASN A 52 12.07 0.69 24.40
N PHE A 53 11.50 -0.12 25.26
CA PHE A 53 12.16 -0.83 26.34
C PHE A 53 11.92 -2.33 26.15
N THR A 54 12.99 -3.08 25.97
CA THR A 54 12.93 -4.55 25.85
C THR A 54 13.63 -5.17 27.07
N LYS A 55 12.88 -5.93 27.88
CA LYS A 55 13.37 -6.62 29.05
C LYS A 55 13.38 -8.12 28.84
N PHE A 56 14.53 -8.74 29.02
CA PHE A 56 14.71 -10.19 28.91
C PHE A 56 14.64 -10.86 30.29
N LYS A 57 13.93 -11.99 30.37
CA LYS A 57 13.88 -12.83 31.57
C LYS A 57 13.90 -14.31 31.18
N GLY A 58 15.09 -14.92 31.18
CA GLY A 58 15.31 -16.23 30.57
C GLY A 58 14.94 -16.15 29.07
N ASP A 59 14.12 -17.09 28.63
CA ASP A 59 13.64 -17.14 27.22
C ASP A 59 12.45 -16.23 26.95
N ASN A 60 11.93 -15.53 27.95
CA ASN A 60 10.80 -14.63 27.83
C ASN A 60 11.25 -13.19 27.58
N GLU A 61 10.44 -12.46 26.83
CA GLU A 61 10.70 -11.07 26.46
C GLU A 61 9.48 -10.20 26.77
N SER A 62 9.71 -9.02 27.32
CA SER A 62 8.67 -8.01 27.52
C SER A 62 9.10 -6.73 26.84
N LYS A 63 8.27 -6.23 25.93
CA LYS A 63 8.46 -4.94 25.25
C LYS A 63 7.37 -3.98 25.67
N PHE A 64 7.74 -2.75 25.95
CA PHE A 64 6.82 -1.65 26.14
C PHE A 64 7.46 -0.36 25.63
N GLY A 65 6.64 0.56 25.25
CA GLY A 65 7.15 1.81 24.70
C GLY A 65 6.03 2.79 24.39
N PHE A 66 6.45 3.93 23.88
CA PHE A 66 5.55 4.96 23.38
C PHE A 66 6.05 5.52 22.06
N GLU A 67 5.14 6.10 21.33
CA GLU A 67 5.37 6.76 20.05
C GLU A 67 4.56 8.06 19.99
N ILE A 68 5.18 9.10 19.48
CA ILE A 68 4.54 10.37 19.16
C ILE A 68 4.84 10.65 17.70
N LEU A 69 3.79 10.76 16.90
CA LEU A 69 3.84 11.10 15.50
C LEU A 69 3.11 12.41 15.31
N GLY A 70 3.78 13.42 14.74
CA GLY A 70 3.17 14.69 14.37
C GLY A 70 3.45 14.97 12.91
N PHE A 71 2.42 15.28 12.13
CA PHE A 71 2.58 15.60 10.71
C PHE A 71 1.49 16.54 10.20
N THR A 72 1.85 17.27 9.15
CA THR A 72 0.93 18.11 8.39
C THR A 72 0.73 17.49 7.03
N THR A 73 -0.52 17.33 6.62
CA THR A 73 -0.89 16.98 5.23
C THR A 73 -1.47 18.22 4.55
N ASP A 74 -1.07 18.46 3.30
CA ASP A 74 -1.63 19.49 2.41
C ASP A 74 -2.05 18.75 1.13
N PHE A 75 -3.35 18.68 0.89
CA PHE A 75 -3.95 17.89 -0.17
C PHE A 75 -4.91 18.73 -1.00
N SER A 76 -4.80 18.63 -2.32
CA SER A 76 -5.70 19.23 -3.29
C SER A 76 -5.95 18.25 -4.43
N PHE A 77 -7.22 18.06 -4.75
CA PHE A 77 -7.68 17.17 -5.80
C PHE A 77 -8.91 17.77 -6.47
N THR A 78 -8.85 17.99 -7.77
CA THR A 78 -10.01 18.42 -8.56
C THR A 78 -10.52 17.22 -9.37
N ASN A 79 -11.82 16.99 -9.34
CA ASN A 79 -12.45 15.89 -10.06
C ASN A 79 -12.82 16.30 -11.50
N SER A 80 -13.34 15.35 -12.30
CA SER A 80 -13.71 15.54 -13.71
C SER A 80 -14.93 16.46 -13.94
N VAL A 81 -15.56 16.96 -12.90
CA VAL A 81 -16.66 17.94 -12.95
C VAL A 81 -16.27 19.22 -12.23
N GLU A 82 -14.96 19.51 -12.19
CA GLU A 82 -14.34 20.71 -11.64
C GLU A 82 -14.61 20.98 -10.14
N GLN A 83 -15.06 19.97 -9.40
CA GLN A 83 -15.20 20.09 -7.96
C GLN A 83 -13.86 19.81 -7.28
N THR A 84 -13.38 20.79 -6.52
CA THR A 84 -12.11 20.68 -5.79
C THR A 84 -12.35 20.22 -4.35
N ILE A 85 -11.55 19.24 -3.95
CA ILE A 85 -11.41 18.78 -2.57
C ILE A 85 -10.06 19.26 -2.09
N GLN A 86 -10.03 20.16 -1.12
CA GLN A 86 -8.80 20.73 -0.58
C GLN A 86 -8.82 20.69 0.93
N GLN A 87 -7.75 20.15 1.52
CA GLN A 87 -7.65 20.06 2.97
C GLN A 87 -6.20 20.21 3.42
N VAL A 88 -5.97 21.05 4.43
CA VAL A 88 -4.69 21.13 5.16
C VAL A 88 -4.97 20.74 6.61
N GLU A 89 -4.32 19.66 7.06
CA GLU A 89 -4.56 19.12 8.41
C GLU A 89 -3.25 18.93 9.18
N ASN A 90 -3.27 19.36 10.45
CA ASN A 90 -2.19 19.11 11.41
C ASN A 90 -2.60 17.99 12.36
N THR A 91 -1.91 16.88 12.29
CA THR A 91 -2.22 15.67 13.04
C THR A 91 -1.18 15.40 14.10
N THR A 92 -1.63 15.03 15.28
CA THR A 92 -0.79 14.45 16.34
C THR A 92 -1.38 13.13 16.79
N GLU A 93 -0.56 12.11 16.80
CA GLU A 93 -0.91 10.76 17.25
C GLU A 93 0.03 10.35 18.38
N ILE A 94 -0.54 9.79 19.44
CA ILE A 94 0.21 9.32 20.60
C ILE A 94 -0.19 7.86 20.83
N ALA A 95 0.80 6.98 20.92
CA ALA A 95 0.56 5.59 21.21
C ALA A 95 1.45 5.07 22.34
N ALA A 96 0.88 4.21 23.17
CA ALA A 96 1.63 3.42 24.13
C ALA A 96 1.30 1.95 23.92
N TYR A 97 2.28 1.07 24.10
CA TYR A 97 2.08 -0.36 23.90
C TYR A 97 2.80 -1.22 24.94
N LEU A 98 2.26 -2.41 25.15
CA LEU A 98 2.83 -3.48 25.92
C LEU A 98 2.72 -4.78 25.12
N GLN A 99 3.81 -5.52 25.00
CA GLN A 99 3.92 -6.82 24.34
C GLN A 99 4.69 -7.77 25.22
N LYS A 100 4.24 -9.02 25.30
CA LYS A 100 4.94 -10.07 26.02
C LYS A 100 5.08 -11.30 25.15
N LYS A 101 6.29 -11.85 25.09
CA LYS A 101 6.58 -13.12 24.45
C LYS A 101 6.88 -14.16 25.49
N TYR A 102 6.05 -15.20 25.53
CA TYR A 102 6.18 -16.34 26.42
C TYR A 102 6.63 -17.56 25.63
N ASN A 103 7.71 -18.16 26.07
CA ASN A 103 8.23 -19.42 25.53
C ASN A 103 7.90 -20.57 26.48
N TYR A 104 7.03 -21.48 26.01
CA TYR A 104 6.63 -22.69 26.73
C TYR A 104 7.11 -23.94 25.96
N GLY A 105 8.41 -24.05 25.76
CA GLY A 105 9.04 -25.13 25.01
C GLY A 105 8.63 -25.12 23.52
N LYS A 106 7.66 -25.93 23.12
CA LYS A 106 7.20 -25.96 21.73
C LYS A 106 6.24 -24.83 21.35
N LEU A 107 5.65 -24.16 22.35
CA LEU A 107 4.67 -23.11 22.16
C LEU A 107 5.25 -21.75 22.51
N VAL A 108 5.19 -20.83 21.57
CA VAL A 108 5.44 -19.39 21.77
C VAL A 108 4.12 -18.66 21.67
N VAL A 109 3.80 -17.81 22.64
CA VAL A 109 2.59 -16.98 22.65
C VAL A 109 2.99 -15.53 22.87
N GLU A 110 2.42 -14.64 22.08
CA GLU A 110 2.80 -13.23 22.08
C GLU A 110 1.56 -12.32 22.11
N PRO A 111 0.94 -12.15 23.30
CA PRO A 111 -0.10 -11.14 23.48
C PRO A 111 0.51 -9.74 23.47
N SER A 112 -0.20 -8.80 22.85
CA SER A 112 0.14 -7.39 22.89
C SER A 112 -1.10 -6.52 22.94
N PHE A 113 -0.92 -5.32 23.47
CA PHE A 113 -1.95 -4.30 23.54
C PHE A 113 -1.33 -2.96 23.23
N ARG A 114 -1.91 -2.22 22.29
CA ARG A 114 -1.58 -0.85 21.95
C ARG A 114 -2.79 0.03 22.22
N MET A 115 -2.60 1.12 22.92
CA MET A 115 -3.57 2.21 23.04
C MET A 115 -3.10 3.35 22.15
N HIS A 116 -3.90 3.72 21.18
CA HIS A 116 -3.62 4.80 20.26
C HIS A 116 -4.60 5.94 20.48
N TYR A 117 -4.11 7.16 20.57
CA TYR A 117 -4.90 8.39 20.66
C TYR A 117 -4.59 9.27 19.45
N TYR A 118 -5.61 9.58 18.69
CA TYR A 118 -5.60 10.45 17.52
C TYR A 118 -6.12 11.81 17.94
N ALA A 119 -5.21 12.77 18.22
CA ALA A 119 -5.58 14.04 18.82
C ALA A 119 -6.45 14.91 17.89
N SER A 120 -6.17 14.92 16.58
CA SER A 120 -6.98 15.66 15.58
C SER A 120 -8.41 15.15 15.48
N LEU A 121 -8.64 13.85 15.70
CA LEU A 121 -9.96 13.23 15.66
C LEU A 121 -10.61 13.10 17.06
N ASN A 122 -9.89 13.46 18.12
CA ASN A 122 -10.26 13.20 19.51
C ASN A 122 -10.71 11.74 19.74
N ALA A 123 -10.06 10.79 19.10
CA ALA A 123 -10.45 9.38 19.08
C ALA A 123 -9.41 8.50 19.77
N PHE A 124 -9.88 7.54 20.56
CA PHE A 124 -9.06 6.48 21.16
C PHE A 124 -9.30 5.16 20.44
N SER A 125 -8.22 4.44 20.15
CA SER A 125 -8.27 3.10 19.55
C SER A 125 -7.52 2.09 20.42
N PRO A 126 -8.22 1.20 21.13
CA PRO A 126 -7.62 0.04 21.79
C PRO A 126 -7.36 -1.05 20.75
N GLU A 127 -6.11 -1.51 20.64
CA GLU A 127 -5.66 -2.46 19.65
C GLU A 127 -5.07 -3.72 20.31
N PRO A 128 -5.89 -4.64 20.80
CA PRO A 128 -5.43 -5.95 21.25
C PRO A 128 -4.95 -6.79 20.06
N ARG A 129 -3.84 -7.51 20.25
CA ARG A 129 -3.26 -8.41 19.26
C ARG A 129 -2.74 -9.66 19.94
N LEU A 130 -2.82 -10.78 19.26
CA LEU A 130 -2.31 -12.06 19.71
C LEU A 130 -1.58 -12.75 18.59
N GLY A 131 -0.34 -13.14 18.84
CA GLY A 131 0.43 -14.04 17.98
C GLY A 131 0.75 -15.35 18.70
N PHE A 132 0.86 -16.43 17.95
CA PHE A 132 1.37 -17.69 18.46
C PHE A 132 2.17 -18.45 17.41
N LYS A 133 3.09 -19.28 17.88
CA LYS A 133 3.82 -20.27 17.07
C LYS A 133 3.91 -21.58 17.86
N TYR A 134 3.55 -22.68 17.22
CA TYR A 134 3.67 -24.02 17.79
C TYR A 134 4.56 -24.90 16.93
N ASN A 135 5.64 -25.40 17.50
CA ASN A 135 6.56 -26.34 16.87
C ASN A 135 6.02 -27.75 17.04
N ILE A 136 5.29 -28.27 16.03
CA ILE A 136 4.73 -29.62 16.02
C ILE A 136 5.88 -30.62 16.09
N SER A 137 6.89 -30.41 15.24
CA SER A 137 8.16 -31.14 15.21
C SER A 137 9.30 -30.18 14.88
N ASP A 138 10.51 -30.68 14.79
CA ASP A 138 11.67 -29.87 14.40
C ASP A 138 11.53 -29.28 12.98
N ASN A 139 10.74 -29.95 12.13
CA ASN A 139 10.58 -29.57 10.73
C ASN A 139 9.21 -28.99 10.40
N ILE A 140 8.23 -29.01 11.30
CA ILE A 140 6.87 -28.55 11.05
C ILE A 140 6.44 -27.57 12.15
N ARG A 141 6.02 -26.39 11.72
CA ARG A 141 5.56 -25.31 12.60
C ARG A 141 4.21 -24.79 12.12
N VAL A 142 3.31 -24.53 13.06
CA VAL A 142 2.10 -23.75 12.83
C VAL A 142 2.23 -22.40 13.51
N LYS A 143 1.77 -21.34 12.87
CA LYS A 143 1.79 -19.98 13.39
C LYS A 143 0.48 -19.27 13.07
N GLY A 144 0.07 -18.36 13.93
CA GLY A 144 -1.11 -17.57 13.69
C GLY A 144 -1.02 -16.23 14.41
N ALA A 145 -1.75 -15.28 13.89
CA ALA A 145 -1.87 -13.97 14.49
C ALA A 145 -3.24 -13.37 14.20
N GLY A 146 -3.72 -12.52 15.10
CA GLY A 146 -4.91 -11.74 14.89
C GLY A 146 -4.91 -10.50 15.76
N GLY A 147 -5.67 -9.49 15.35
CA GLY A 147 -5.73 -8.25 16.11
C GLY A 147 -6.62 -7.19 15.48
N LEU A 148 -6.80 -6.11 16.25
CA LEU A 148 -7.48 -4.89 15.83
C LEU A 148 -6.45 -3.83 15.45
N TYR A 149 -6.79 -3.02 14.45
CA TYR A 149 -5.91 -1.98 13.89
C TYR A 149 -6.71 -0.76 13.52
N SER A 150 -6.09 0.41 13.65
CA SER A 150 -6.66 1.67 13.21
C SER A 150 -5.61 2.54 12.52
N GLN A 151 -6.04 3.47 11.68
CA GLN A 151 -5.20 4.37 10.93
C GLN A 151 -5.93 5.65 10.58
N ASN A 152 -5.28 6.80 10.77
CA ASN A 152 -5.80 8.11 10.40
C ASN A 152 -5.28 8.57 9.03
N LEU A 153 -4.02 8.25 8.68
CA LEU A 153 -3.45 8.60 7.38
C LEU A 153 -4.12 7.81 6.26
N LEU A 154 -4.61 8.52 5.25
CA LEU A 154 -5.28 7.97 4.08
C LEU A 154 -4.37 8.07 2.86
N SER A 155 -4.42 7.06 2.00
CA SER A 155 -3.86 7.13 0.66
C SER A 155 -4.96 7.61 -0.30
N ALA A 156 -4.78 8.80 -0.84
CA ALA A 156 -5.71 9.43 -1.75
C ALA A 156 -5.36 9.05 -3.20
N THR A 157 -6.21 8.25 -3.81
CA THR A 157 -6.07 7.78 -5.19
C THR A 157 -7.38 7.95 -5.94
N SER A 158 -7.32 8.19 -7.25
CA SER A 158 -8.52 8.27 -8.07
C SER A 158 -8.94 6.88 -8.55
N ASP A 159 -10.14 6.43 -8.18
CA ASP A 159 -10.73 5.18 -8.66
C ASP A 159 -11.16 5.24 -10.13
N ARG A 160 -11.08 6.42 -10.76
CA ARG A 160 -11.43 6.64 -12.17
C ARG A 160 -10.21 6.65 -13.09
N ASP A 161 -8.99 6.70 -12.58
CA ASP A 161 -7.78 6.60 -13.41
C ASP A 161 -7.60 5.16 -13.93
N VAL A 162 -7.07 5.03 -15.15
CA VAL A 162 -6.73 3.71 -15.71
C VAL A 162 -5.49 3.15 -15.04
N VAL A 163 -4.48 3.99 -14.87
CA VAL A 163 -3.28 3.72 -14.09
C VAL A 163 -3.05 4.90 -13.19
N ASN A 164 -2.96 4.66 -11.91
CA ASN A 164 -2.80 5.72 -10.93
C ASN A 164 -1.30 6.01 -10.70
N PHE A 165 -0.86 7.21 -11.04
CA PHE A 165 0.49 7.72 -10.78
C PHE A 165 0.54 8.69 -9.61
N PHE A 166 -0.60 9.22 -9.21
CA PHE A 166 -0.69 10.15 -8.10
C PHE A 166 -1.00 9.38 -6.81
N TYR A 167 -0.04 9.33 -5.91
CA TYR A 167 -0.19 8.78 -4.57
C TYR A 167 -0.20 9.92 -3.56
N GLY A 168 -1.36 10.52 -3.38
CA GLY A 168 -1.59 11.55 -2.38
C GLY A 168 -1.81 10.95 -0.99
N PHE A 169 -1.54 11.76 0.02
CA PHE A 169 -1.79 11.44 1.42
C PHE A 169 -2.57 12.56 2.08
N LEU A 170 -3.55 12.19 2.87
CA LEU A 170 -4.30 13.12 3.71
C LEU A 170 -4.60 12.48 5.06
N SER A 171 -4.96 13.29 6.04
CA SER A 171 -5.31 12.84 7.38
C SER A 171 -6.49 13.63 7.92
N GLY A 172 -7.22 13.06 8.88
CA GLY A 172 -8.29 13.74 9.57
C GLY A 172 -9.36 14.32 8.64
N PRO A 173 -9.93 13.55 7.69
CA PRO A 173 -10.96 14.08 6.79
C PRO A 173 -12.13 14.62 7.59
N ASP A 174 -12.51 15.88 7.35
CA ASP A 174 -13.47 16.64 8.14
C ASP A 174 -14.88 16.67 7.50
N ASN A 175 -14.98 16.65 6.18
CA ASN A 175 -16.24 16.67 5.45
C ASN A 175 -16.62 15.26 4.95
N ILE A 176 -16.93 14.37 5.90
CA ILE A 176 -17.29 12.96 5.65
C ILE A 176 -18.82 12.77 5.73
N GLN A 177 -19.33 11.71 5.11
CA GLN A 177 -20.74 11.30 5.24
C GLN A 177 -21.13 11.08 6.70
N ASP A 178 -22.36 11.49 7.06
CA ASP A 178 -22.90 11.31 8.42
C ASP A 178 -23.36 9.87 8.66
N GLU A 179 -23.80 9.17 7.60
CA GLU A 179 -24.33 7.81 7.66
C GLU A 179 -23.69 6.91 6.58
N PHE A 180 -23.60 5.63 6.88
CA PHE A 180 -23.14 4.60 5.95
C PHE A 180 -24.13 3.45 5.89
N THR A 181 -24.52 3.06 4.67
CA THR A 181 -25.39 1.89 4.43
C THR A 181 -24.53 0.66 4.12
N GLU A 182 -24.61 -0.34 4.98
CA GLU A 182 -23.93 -1.62 4.79
C GLU A 182 -24.56 -2.43 3.64
N GLU A 183 -23.86 -3.41 3.12
CA GLU A 183 -24.31 -4.26 2.00
C GLU A 183 -25.62 -5.00 2.28
N ASN A 184 -25.90 -5.31 3.56
CA ASN A 184 -27.14 -5.96 4.01
C ASN A 184 -28.34 -4.98 4.09
N GLY A 185 -28.14 -3.69 3.83
CA GLY A 185 -29.12 -2.63 3.88
C GLY A 185 -29.26 -1.93 5.24
N ASP A 186 -28.52 -2.35 6.27
CA ASP A 186 -28.51 -1.67 7.56
C ASP A 186 -27.75 -0.35 7.45
N THR A 187 -28.23 0.71 8.08
CA THR A 187 -27.57 2.01 8.13
C THR A 187 -26.99 2.26 9.52
N ARG A 188 -25.78 2.77 9.57
CA ARG A 188 -25.10 3.18 10.80
C ARG A 188 -24.61 4.61 10.72
N GLU A 189 -24.61 5.29 11.86
CA GLU A 189 -23.98 6.62 12.00
C GLU A 189 -22.44 6.51 11.96
N ILE A 190 -21.81 7.53 11.38
CA ILE A 190 -20.36 7.69 11.35
C ILE A 190 -19.95 8.66 12.45
N ASN A 191 -19.31 8.14 13.49
CA ASN A 191 -18.95 8.92 14.67
C ASN A 191 -17.53 9.53 14.60
N ASP A 192 -16.68 8.96 13.76
CA ASP A 192 -15.29 9.43 13.58
C ASP A 192 -14.77 9.05 12.18
N ALA A 193 -13.75 9.77 11.73
CA ALA A 193 -13.07 9.54 10.45
C ALA A 193 -11.89 8.53 10.57
N LEU A 194 -11.87 7.69 11.59
CA LEU A 194 -10.79 6.74 11.82
C LEU A 194 -11.01 5.45 11.02
N GLN A 195 -10.04 5.05 10.20
CA GLN A 195 -10.07 3.77 9.53
C GLN A 195 -9.85 2.63 10.52
N LYS A 196 -10.62 1.55 10.41
CA LYS A 196 -10.62 0.41 11.36
C LYS A 196 -10.61 -0.91 10.62
N ALA A 197 -9.71 -1.81 11.06
CA ALA A 197 -9.56 -3.13 10.46
C ALA A 197 -9.35 -4.23 11.52
N ARG A 198 -9.74 -5.45 11.15
CA ARG A 198 -9.45 -6.69 11.89
C ARG A 198 -8.67 -7.61 10.99
N HIS A 199 -7.59 -8.18 11.49
CA HIS A 199 -6.77 -9.11 10.72
C HIS A 199 -6.69 -10.46 11.43
N THR A 200 -6.73 -11.53 10.65
CA THR A 200 -6.46 -12.90 11.10
C THR A 200 -5.56 -13.60 10.08
N ILE A 201 -4.53 -14.26 10.56
CA ILE A 201 -3.55 -14.98 9.73
C ILE A 201 -3.31 -16.35 10.37
N LEU A 202 -3.26 -17.40 9.54
CA LEU A 202 -2.85 -18.73 9.94
C LEU A 202 -1.86 -19.28 8.92
N GLY A 203 -0.73 -19.79 9.39
CA GLY A 203 0.34 -20.29 8.53
C GLY A 203 0.95 -21.61 8.99
N PHE A 204 1.48 -22.33 8.01
CA PHE A 204 2.26 -23.54 8.20
C PHE A 204 3.64 -23.36 7.56
N GLU A 205 4.66 -23.79 8.27
CA GLU A 205 6.03 -23.71 7.82
C GLU A 205 6.65 -25.11 7.90
N PHE A 206 7.27 -25.53 6.80
CA PHE A 206 7.83 -26.87 6.62
C PHE A 206 9.29 -26.78 6.19
N ASP A 207 10.19 -27.38 6.95
CA ASP A 207 11.55 -27.67 6.51
C ASP A 207 11.57 -29.03 5.84
N ILE A 208 11.30 -29.09 4.53
CA ILE A 208 11.24 -30.33 3.75
C ILE A 208 12.61 -31.04 3.76
N THR A 209 13.65 -30.24 3.66
CA THR A 209 15.04 -30.66 3.85
C THR A 209 15.79 -29.55 4.58
N ARG A 210 17.06 -29.78 4.95
CA ARG A 210 17.91 -28.76 5.57
C ARG A 210 18.11 -27.51 4.68
N ASN A 211 17.83 -27.64 3.39
CA ASN A 211 18.07 -26.60 2.40
C ASN A 211 16.77 -26.08 1.76
N LEU A 212 15.63 -26.72 2.02
CA LEU A 212 14.32 -26.39 1.43
C LEU A 212 13.30 -26.09 2.50
N ASN A 213 12.88 -24.84 2.58
CA ASN A 213 11.83 -24.35 3.44
C ASN A 213 10.60 -23.97 2.61
N VAL A 214 9.42 -24.32 3.08
CA VAL A 214 8.13 -23.95 2.47
C VAL A 214 7.27 -23.32 3.54
N ASN A 215 6.75 -22.14 3.27
CA ASN A 215 5.82 -21.41 4.14
C ASN A 215 4.51 -21.18 3.37
N ILE A 216 3.37 -21.53 3.99
CA ILE A 216 2.03 -21.33 3.44
C ILE A 216 1.22 -20.55 4.48
N GLU A 217 0.70 -19.39 4.09
CA GLU A 217 -0.08 -18.52 4.98
C GLU A 217 -1.41 -18.15 4.33
N GLY A 218 -2.50 -18.39 5.05
CA GLY A 218 -3.81 -17.86 4.72
C GLY A 218 -4.13 -16.66 5.60
N TYR A 219 -4.74 -15.64 5.02
CA TYR A 219 -5.15 -14.46 5.77
C TYR A 219 -6.56 -14.00 5.41
N TYR A 220 -7.18 -13.33 6.37
CA TYR A 220 -8.43 -12.60 6.18
C TYR A 220 -8.36 -11.25 6.92
N LYS A 221 -8.73 -10.16 6.23
CA LYS A 221 -8.78 -8.81 6.76
C LYS A 221 -10.16 -8.25 6.51
N TRP A 222 -10.83 -7.83 7.58
CA TRP A 222 -12.09 -7.10 7.53
C TRP A 222 -11.80 -5.62 7.73
N PHE A 223 -12.22 -4.81 6.82
CA PHE A 223 -12.17 -3.36 6.92
C PHE A 223 -13.57 -2.86 7.28
N ASN A 224 -13.77 -2.60 8.56
CA ASN A 224 -15.07 -2.15 9.07
C ASN A 224 -15.38 -0.71 8.66
N GLN A 225 -14.33 0.11 8.50
CA GLN A 225 -14.42 1.48 8.08
C GLN A 225 -13.14 1.87 7.34
N LEU A 226 -13.31 2.22 6.10
CA LEU A 226 -12.32 2.86 5.24
C LEU A 226 -12.89 4.20 4.81
N ILE A 227 -12.01 5.13 4.47
CA ILE A 227 -12.41 6.43 3.95
C ILE A 227 -11.74 6.62 2.61
N ASN A 228 -12.50 7.16 1.66
CA ASN A 228 -12.01 7.42 0.32
C ASN A 228 -12.46 8.81 -0.14
N ILE A 229 -11.75 9.37 -1.14
CA ILE A 229 -12.19 10.58 -1.82
C ILE A 229 -13.55 10.32 -2.47
N ASN A 230 -14.47 11.25 -2.33
CA ASN A 230 -15.78 11.12 -2.94
C ASN A 230 -15.71 11.29 -4.46
N ARG A 231 -15.74 10.17 -5.16
CA ARG A 231 -15.76 10.11 -6.64
C ARG A 231 -17.04 10.63 -7.26
N ASN A 232 -18.08 10.81 -6.47
CA ASN A 232 -19.43 11.20 -6.92
C ASN A 232 -19.79 12.63 -6.53
N LYS A 233 -18.86 13.41 -5.99
CA LYS A 233 -19.11 14.81 -5.61
C LYS A 233 -19.46 15.63 -6.87
N LEU A 234 -20.65 16.23 -6.86
CA LEU A 234 -21.19 17.10 -7.90
C LEU A 234 -21.46 18.52 -7.40
N TYR A 235 -21.66 18.68 -6.10
CA TYR A 235 -22.06 19.94 -5.47
C TYR A 235 -21.13 20.29 -4.34
N GLU A 236 -20.97 21.59 -4.09
CA GLU A 236 -20.37 22.08 -2.85
C GLU A 236 -21.28 21.80 -1.66
N ASP A 237 -20.70 21.42 -0.52
CA ASP A 237 -21.44 21.23 0.72
C ASP A 237 -21.67 22.58 1.39
N ASN A 238 -22.76 23.24 1.01
CA ASN A 238 -23.16 24.55 1.48
C ASN A 238 -24.68 24.63 1.70
N ALA A 239 -25.16 25.77 2.18
CA ALA A 239 -26.57 25.97 2.49
C ALA A 239 -27.51 25.83 1.29
N GLU A 240 -27.04 26.10 0.07
CA GLU A 240 -27.84 26.00 -1.17
C GLU A 240 -28.09 24.55 -1.58
N ASN A 241 -27.16 23.66 -1.23
CA ASN A 241 -27.20 22.24 -1.57
C ASN A 241 -27.58 21.35 -0.39
N ASN A 242 -28.12 21.91 0.67
CA ASN A 242 -28.43 21.16 1.89
C ASN A 242 -29.48 20.04 1.68
N ASP A 243 -30.32 20.17 0.64
CA ASP A 243 -31.31 19.18 0.21
C ASP A 243 -30.72 18.01 -0.59
N LYS A 244 -29.44 18.10 -1.00
CA LYS A 244 -28.77 17.06 -1.77
C LYS A 244 -28.25 15.93 -0.87
N PRO A 245 -28.26 14.68 -1.37
CA PRO A 245 -27.66 13.55 -0.67
C PRO A 245 -26.17 13.75 -0.37
N ASP A 246 -25.70 13.29 0.79
CA ASP A 246 -24.29 13.39 1.19
C ASP A 246 -23.32 12.83 0.16
N VAL A 247 -23.66 11.71 -0.46
CA VAL A 247 -22.84 11.08 -1.51
C VAL A 247 -22.57 12.01 -2.71
N LEU A 248 -23.36 13.07 -2.90
CA LEU A 248 -23.17 14.03 -4.01
C LEU A 248 -22.51 15.35 -3.58
N LYS A 249 -22.34 15.61 -2.28
CA LYS A 249 -21.82 16.90 -1.80
C LYS A 249 -20.63 16.78 -0.83
N LYS A 250 -20.55 15.72 -0.02
CA LYS A 250 -19.43 15.51 0.91
C LYS A 250 -18.12 15.27 0.16
N ASP A 251 -16.99 15.63 0.77
CA ASP A 251 -15.65 15.46 0.17
C ASP A 251 -15.17 14.03 0.26
N TYR A 252 -15.59 13.31 1.30
CA TYR A 252 -15.16 11.95 1.58
C TYR A 252 -16.34 11.01 1.78
N ILE A 253 -16.18 9.78 1.29
CA ILE A 253 -17.13 8.69 1.46
C ILE A 253 -16.56 7.63 2.39
N VAL A 254 -17.46 6.94 3.08
CA VAL A 254 -17.14 5.76 3.88
C VAL A 254 -17.31 4.51 3.03
N GLU A 255 -16.41 3.57 3.22
CA GLU A 255 -16.43 2.25 2.60
C GLU A 255 -16.19 1.18 3.66
N SER A 256 -16.68 -0.02 3.41
CA SER A 256 -16.27 -1.25 4.09
C SER A 256 -15.59 -2.18 3.09
N GLY A 257 -15.00 -3.28 3.54
CA GLY A 257 -14.42 -4.23 2.60
C GLY A 257 -13.70 -5.39 3.25
N ASP A 258 -13.31 -6.30 2.38
CA ASP A 258 -12.61 -7.52 2.74
C ASP A 258 -11.38 -7.74 1.86
N ALA A 259 -10.31 -8.25 2.47
CA ALA A 259 -9.15 -8.74 1.73
C ALA A 259 -8.74 -10.09 2.27
N TYR A 260 -8.66 -11.09 1.42
CA TYR A 260 -8.26 -12.43 1.80
C TYR A 260 -7.41 -13.11 0.74
N GLY A 261 -6.63 -14.08 1.16
CA GLY A 261 -5.74 -14.76 0.25
C GLY A 261 -4.91 -15.84 0.90
N VAL A 262 -4.08 -16.45 0.06
CA VAL A 262 -3.08 -17.45 0.42
C VAL A 262 -1.76 -17.07 -0.21
N ASP A 263 -0.71 -17.02 0.61
CA ASP A 263 0.67 -16.80 0.20
C ASP A 263 1.47 -18.10 0.38
N ILE A 264 2.23 -18.47 -0.65
CA ILE A 264 3.14 -19.61 -0.63
C ILE A 264 4.53 -19.10 -0.92
N ALA A 265 5.45 -19.28 0.04
CA ALA A 265 6.85 -18.94 -0.13
C ALA A 265 7.71 -20.21 -0.07
N ILE A 266 8.59 -20.38 -1.04
CA ILE A 266 9.53 -21.50 -1.15
C ILE A 266 10.94 -20.91 -1.19
N LYS A 267 11.80 -21.38 -0.28
CA LYS A 267 13.20 -20.99 -0.22
C LYS A 267 14.09 -22.22 -0.28
N TYR A 268 15.02 -22.23 -1.22
CA TYR A 268 16.02 -23.27 -1.35
C TYR A 268 17.41 -22.65 -1.39
N ASP A 269 18.24 -22.98 -0.39
CA ASP A 269 19.61 -22.53 -0.28
C ASP A 269 20.56 -23.73 -0.16
N ARG A 270 21.42 -23.91 -1.14
CA ARG A 270 22.43 -24.97 -1.10
C ARG A 270 23.73 -24.52 -1.77
N LYS A 271 24.76 -24.32 -0.94
CA LYS A 271 26.12 -23.95 -1.43
C LYS A 271 26.10 -22.76 -2.41
N GLN A 272 26.07 -23.06 -3.69
CA GLN A 272 26.20 -22.13 -4.81
C GLN A 272 24.83 -21.69 -5.39
N ILE A 273 23.75 -22.35 -4.99
CA ILE A 273 22.40 -22.11 -5.52
C ILE A 273 21.52 -21.54 -4.41
N SER A 274 20.91 -20.40 -4.70
CA SER A 274 19.82 -19.81 -3.90
C SER A 274 18.61 -19.60 -4.81
N LEU A 275 17.46 -20.17 -4.42
CA LEU A 275 16.19 -19.99 -5.14
C LEU A 275 15.13 -19.52 -4.16
N TRP A 276 14.39 -18.52 -4.57
CA TRP A 276 13.25 -18.00 -3.81
C TRP A 276 12.06 -17.83 -4.75
N ALA A 277 10.95 -18.42 -4.37
CA ALA A 277 9.71 -18.35 -5.10
C ALA A 277 8.58 -17.91 -4.16
N VAL A 278 7.80 -16.94 -4.56
CA VAL A 278 6.60 -16.50 -3.86
C VAL A 278 5.44 -16.51 -4.83
N TYR A 279 4.34 -17.12 -4.42
CA TYR A 279 3.06 -17.04 -5.10
C TYR A 279 2.00 -16.54 -4.15
N SER A 280 1.26 -15.53 -4.56
CA SER A 280 0.12 -14.97 -3.83
C SER A 280 -1.14 -15.10 -4.67
N LEU A 281 -2.18 -15.68 -4.07
CA LEU A 281 -3.55 -15.67 -4.58
C LEU A 281 -4.38 -14.80 -3.63
N SER A 282 -4.92 -13.67 -4.11
CA SER A 282 -5.64 -12.75 -3.25
C SER A 282 -6.90 -12.19 -3.91
N LYS A 283 -7.84 -11.74 -3.08
CA LYS A 283 -9.01 -10.96 -3.48
C LYS A 283 -9.16 -9.78 -2.53
N VAL A 284 -9.42 -8.61 -3.10
CA VAL A 284 -9.84 -7.42 -2.37
C VAL A 284 -11.16 -6.94 -2.96
N GLU A 285 -12.13 -6.68 -2.11
CA GLU A 285 -13.44 -6.17 -2.47
C GLU A 285 -13.83 -5.06 -1.51
N ARG A 286 -14.47 -4.03 -2.01
CA ARG A 286 -14.97 -2.90 -1.22
C ARG A 286 -16.44 -2.69 -1.53
N TRP A 287 -17.16 -2.18 -0.54
CA TRP A 287 -18.52 -1.70 -0.63
C TRP A 287 -18.56 -0.21 -0.29
N ASP A 288 -19.09 0.61 -1.18
CA ASP A 288 -19.10 2.09 -1.05
C ASP A 288 -20.43 2.66 -0.55
N GLY A 289 -21.32 1.81 -0.03
CA GLY A 289 -22.68 2.17 0.37
C GLY A 289 -23.72 2.03 -0.76
N ILE A 290 -23.27 1.81 -2.01
CA ILE A 290 -24.13 1.69 -3.21
C ILE A 290 -23.81 0.42 -4.01
N GLN A 291 -22.52 0.11 -4.21
CA GLN A 291 -22.07 -1.01 -5.02
C GLN A 291 -20.81 -1.66 -4.47
N ALA A 292 -20.69 -2.96 -4.70
CA ALA A 292 -19.44 -3.69 -4.47
C ALA A 292 -18.50 -3.51 -5.68
N TYR A 293 -17.21 -3.36 -5.41
CA TYR A 293 -16.21 -3.21 -6.46
C TYR A 293 -14.83 -3.73 -6.05
N ASN A 294 -13.99 -4.03 -7.04
CA ASN A 294 -12.58 -4.36 -6.81
C ASN A 294 -11.73 -3.08 -6.94
N PRO A 295 -11.00 -2.67 -5.89
CA PRO A 295 -10.15 -1.48 -5.94
C PRO A 295 -8.96 -1.67 -6.90
N LEU A 296 -8.36 -0.56 -7.34
CA LEU A 296 -7.28 -0.51 -8.35
C LEU A 296 -6.08 -1.42 -8.05
N PHE A 297 -5.85 -1.77 -6.79
CA PHE A 297 -4.74 -2.61 -6.36
C PHE A 297 -5.12 -4.10 -6.16
N ASP A 298 -6.37 -4.52 -6.47
CA ASP A 298 -6.75 -5.94 -6.42
C ASP A 298 -6.01 -6.72 -7.50
N ARG A 299 -5.00 -7.47 -7.11
CA ARG A 299 -4.23 -8.35 -7.98
C ARG A 299 -4.48 -9.80 -7.61
N ARG A 300 -5.19 -10.55 -8.48
CA ARG A 300 -5.60 -11.93 -8.20
C ARG A 300 -4.43 -12.90 -8.05
N HIS A 301 -3.48 -12.83 -8.97
CA HIS A 301 -2.29 -13.69 -8.99
C HIS A 301 -1.04 -12.82 -8.99
N ASN A 302 -0.11 -13.11 -8.11
CA ASN A 302 1.20 -12.49 -8.08
C ASN A 302 2.27 -13.56 -7.88
N VAL A 303 3.28 -13.61 -8.77
CA VAL A 303 4.39 -14.55 -8.71
C VAL A 303 5.69 -13.79 -8.74
N ASN A 304 6.61 -14.13 -7.85
CA ASN A 304 7.97 -13.65 -7.85
C ASN A 304 8.92 -14.84 -7.75
N LEU A 305 9.77 -15.02 -8.76
CA LEU A 305 10.82 -16.03 -8.78
C LEU A 305 12.17 -15.32 -8.83
N VAL A 306 13.06 -15.69 -7.93
CA VAL A 306 14.44 -15.19 -7.88
C VAL A 306 15.37 -16.38 -7.77
N GLY A 307 16.37 -16.42 -8.61
CA GLY A 307 17.41 -17.44 -8.57
C GLY A 307 18.80 -16.82 -8.66
N SER A 308 19.73 -17.34 -7.87
CA SER A 308 21.14 -16.97 -7.88
C SER A 308 22.00 -18.23 -7.97
N TYR A 309 22.99 -18.20 -8.85
CA TYR A 309 23.96 -19.28 -9.00
C TYR A 309 25.37 -18.73 -9.04
N THR A 310 26.18 -19.11 -8.04
CA THR A 310 27.58 -18.73 -7.92
C THR A 310 28.48 -19.87 -8.44
N PHE A 311 29.41 -19.58 -9.34
CA PHE A 311 30.23 -20.56 -9.99
C PHE A 311 31.68 -20.06 -10.28
N GLY A 312 32.50 -20.92 -10.89
CA GLY A 312 33.92 -20.67 -11.09
C GLY A 312 34.78 -21.34 -10.03
N LYS A 313 36.07 -21.48 -10.29
CA LYS A 313 37.02 -22.18 -9.37
C LYS A 313 37.13 -21.42 -8.02
N ASP A 314 37.05 -20.10 -8.08
CA ASP A 314 37.18 -19.14 -7.00
C ASP A 314 35.82 -18.58 -6.55
N LEU A 315 34.70 -19.10 -7.09
CA LEU A 315 33.35 -18.64 -6.84
C LEU A 315 33.16 -17.14 -7.13
N SER A 316 33.92 -16.62 -8.09
CA SER A 316 33.91 -15.19 -8.43
C SER A 316 32.82 -14.79 -9.42
N TRP A 317 32.11 -15.73 -10.01
CA TRP A 317 31.00 -15.48 -10.91
C TRP A 317 29.66 -15.74 -10.25
N THR A 318 28.73 -14.81 -10.43
CA THR A 318 27.34 -14.99 -9.98
C THR A 318 26.40 -14.63 -11.13
N VAL A 319 25.43 -15.50 -11.41
CA VAL A 319 24.31 -15.23 -12.31
C VAL A 319 23.06 -15.12 -11.45
N ASP A 320 22.33 -14.03 -11.61
CA ASP A 320 21.04 -13.81 -10.98
C ASP A 320 19.95 -13.74 -12.06
N ALA A 321 18.80 -14.34 -11.77
CA ALA A 321 17.63 -14.32 -12.62
C ALA A 321 16.40 -13.98 -11.79
N ARG A 322 15.55 -13.09 -12.30
CA ARG A 322 14.30 -12.68 -11.65
C ARG A 322 13.15 -12.72 -12.64
N TRP A 323 12.08 -13.40 -12.28
CA TRP A 323 10.84 -13.36 -13.04
C TRP A 323 9.68 -12.94 -12.16
N ASN A 324 8.93 -11.97 -12.64
CA ASN A 324 7.75 -11.47 -11.99
C ASN A 324 6.53 -11.64 -12.90
N LEU A 325 5.40 -12.06 -12.33
CA LEU A 325 4.11 -12.10 -13.00
C LEU A 325 3.05 -11.53 -12.07
N GLY A 326 2.16 -10.71 -12.62
CA GLY A 326 0.98 -10.21 -11.92
C GLY A 326 -0.23 -10.23 -12.85
N SER A 327 -1.36 -10.71 -12.34
CA SER A 327 -2.63 -10.52 -13.05
C SER A 327 -2.94 -9.03 -13.18
N GLY A 328 -3.72 -8.67 -14.20
CA GLY A 328 -4.07 -7.28 -14.48
C GLY A 328 -4.79 -6.60 -13.32
N PHE A 329 -4.46 -5.35 -13.08
CA PHE A 329 -5.18 -4.51 -12.13
C PHE A 329 -6.58 -4.16 -12.64
N PRO A 330 -7.59 -4.04 -11.75
CA PRO A 330 -8.88 -3.48 -12.10
C PRO A 330 -8.73 -2.03 -12.56
N PHE A 331 -9.61 -1.60 -13.45
CA PHE A 331 -9.78 -0.20 -13.80
C PHE A 331 -11.22 0.09 -14.20
N THR A 332 -11.66 1.33 -14.06
CA THR A 332 -12.99 1.77 -14.48
C THR A 332 -12.96 2.11 -15.97
N GLN A 333 -13.73 1.36 -16.77
CA GLN A 333 -13.75 1.51 -18.22
C GLN A 333 -14.46 2.81 -18.66
N THR A 334 -14.05 3.35 -19.80
CA THR A 334 -14.80 4.38 -20.53
C THR A 334 -15.85 3.69 -21.39
N THR A 335 -17.12 4.03 -21.23
CA THR A 335 -18.23 3.49 -22.04
C THR A 335 -18.66 4.45 -23.14
N GLY A 336 -18.22 5.69 -23.10
CA GLY A 336 -18.49 6.70 -24.10
C GLY A 336 -18.08 8.09 -23.64
N PHE A 337 -18.31 9.03 -24.50
CA PHE A 337 -18.06 10.44 -24.24
C PHE A 337 -19.36 11.22 -24.47
N TYR A 338 -19.48 12.39 -23.87
CA TYR A 338 -20.55 13.32 -24.05
C TYR A 338 -20.02 14.75 -24.01
N GLU A 339 -20.75 15.67 -24.61
CA GLU A 339 -20.46 17.08 -24.52
C GLU A 339 -21.06 17.64 -23.24
N ASN A 340 -20.21 18.17 -22.36
CA ASN A 340 -20.62 18.85 -21.14
C ASN A 340 -20.84 20.32 -21.45
N LEU A 341 -22.11 20.69 -21.64
CA LEU A 341 -22.51 22.07 -21.91
C LEU A 341 -22.74 22.78 -20.57
N THR A 342 -21.88 23.68 -20.21
CA THR A 342 -22.07 24.57 -19.05
C THR A 342 -23.08 25.65 -19.45
N LEU A 343 -24.33 25.52 -19.03
CA LEU A 343 -25.36 26.53 -19.18
C LEU A 343 -25.23 27.65 -18.13
N GLN A 344 -24.04 27.99 -17.72
CA GLN A 344 -23.76 29.11 -16.81
C GLN A 344 -24.03 30.43 -17.56
N GLY A 345 -25.05 31.15 -17.14
CA GLY A 345 -25.37 32.46 -17.67
C GLY A 345 -26.61 32.50 -18.56
N GLY A 346 -27.36 31.43 -18.70
CA GLY A 346 -28.63 31.42 -19.41
C GLY A 346 -28.46 31.48 -20.92
N LEU A 347 -29.32 32.25 -21.62
CA LEU A 347 -29.44 32.27 -23.06
C LEU A 347 -28.35 33.05 -23.83
N ASP A 348 -27.29 33.49 -23.16
CA ASP A 348 -26.24 34.31 -23.79
C ASP A 348 -25.16 33.52 -24.55
N GLN A 349 -25.17 32.18 -24.47
CA GLN A 349 -24.28 31.34 -25.30
C GLN A 349 -25.08 30.65 -26.41
N ASP A 350 -24.63 30.82 -27.63
CA ASP A 350 -25.13 30.04 -28.75
C ASP A 350 -24.54 28.61 -28.70
N TYR A 351 -25.22 27.72 -27.98
CA TYR A 351 -24.86 26.30 -27.88
C TYR A 351 -24.89 25.54 -29.22
N THR A 352 -25.33 26.18 -30.29
CA THR A 352 -25.26 25.59 -31.66
C THR A 352 -23.89 25.82 -32.29
N THR A 353 -23.11 26.73 -31.78
CA THR A 353 -21.78 27.11 -32.32
C THR A 353 -20.64 26.99 -31.28
N ALA A 354 -20.97 26.88 -29.99
CA ALA A 354 -20.00 26.65 -28.93
C ALA A 354 -19.85 25.15 -28.67
N ASN A 355 -18.62 24.65 -28.68
CA ASN A 355 -18.32 23.30 -28.21
C ASN A 355 -18.26 23.30 -26.67
N GLY A 356 -18.94 22.34 -26.05
CA GLY A 356 -18.79 22.06 -24.63
C GLY A 356 -17.51 21.29 -24.32
N GLU A 357 -17.21 21.15 -23.05
CA GLU A 357 -16.09 20.33 -22.61
C GLU A 357 -16.37 18.83 -22.81
N LEU A 358 -15.29 18.04 -22.98
CA LEU A 358 -15.40 16.61 -23.16
C LEU A 358 -15.70 15.91 -21.83
N GLY A 359 -16.94 15.46 -21.65
CA GLY A 359 -17.34 14.61 -20.52
C GLY A 359 -17.08 13.13 -20.79
N ILE A 360 -16.64 12.41 -19.77
CA ILE A 360 -16.38 10.96 -19.83
C ILE A 360 -17.51 10.19 -19.17
N ARG A 361 -18.11 9.26 -19.91
CA ARG A 361 -19.08 8.32 -19.35
C ARG A 361 -18.37 7.06 -18.88
N TYR A 362 -18.32 6.88 -17.58
CA TYR A 362 -17.70 5.73 -16.93
C TYR A 362 -18.62 4.50 -16.91
N GLY A 363 -18.02 3.33 -17.01
CA GLY A 363 -18.67 2.05 -16.75
C GLY A 363 -18.67 1.70 -15.25
N ASN A 364 -18.90 0.42 -14.96
CA ASN A 364 -18.87 -0.06 -13.58
C ASN A 364 -17.50 0.15 -12.95
N LEU A 365 -17.47 0.58 -11.70
CA LEU A 365 -16.26 0.84 -10.94
C LEU A 365 -15.40 -0.44 -10.85
N GLY A 366 -14.14 -0.34 -11.30
CA GLY A 366 -13.22 -1.48 -11.34
C GLY A 366 -13.66 -2.65 -12.23
N GLY A 367 -14.61 -2.44 -13.16
CA GLY A 367 -15.23 -3.48 -13.98
C GLY A 367 -14.34 -4.04 -15.09
N GLY A 368 -13.28 -3.31 -15.50
CA GLY A 368 -12.26 -3.77 -16.44
C GLY A 368 -11.04 -4.35 -15.75
N ARG A 369 -10.22 -5.10 -16.50
CA ARG A 369 -8.90 -5.54 -16.03
C ARG A 369 -7.84 -5.31 -17.09
N LEU A 370 -6.72 -4.75 -16.67
CA LEU A 370 -5.54 -4.60 -17.51
C LEU A 370 -4.96 -5.98 -17.89
N PRO A 371 -4.19 -6.08 -18.97
CA PRO A 371 -3.47 -7.30 -19.31
C PRO A 371 -2.51 -7.74 -18.20
N TYR A 372 -2.15 -9.02 -18.20
CA TYR A 372 -1.14 -9.55 -17.28
C TYR A 372 0.19 -8.85 -17.49
N TYR A 373 0.78 -8.39 -16.38
CA TYR A 373 2.16 -7.94 -16.31
C TYR A 373 3.09 -9.14 -16.10
N HIS A 374 4.16 -9.23 -16.88
CA HIS A 374 5.29 -10.11 -16.52
C HIS A 374 6.61 -9.60 -17.12
N ARG A 375 7.71 -9.86 -16.41
CA ARG A 375 9.03 -9.42 -16.80
C ARG A 375 10.07 -10.41 -16.32
N PHE A 376 11.07 -10.63 -17.16
CA PHE A 376 12.24 -11.44 -16.85
C PHE A 376 13.50 -10.60 -16.97
N ASP A 377 14.27 -10.57 -15.88
CA ASP A 377 15.53 -9.83 -15.75
C ASP A 377 16.65 -10.83 -15.44
N VAL A 378 17.82 -10.61 -16.03
CA VAL A 378 19.02 -11.45 -15.82
C VAL A 378 20.22 -10.55 -15.60
N SER A 379 21.09 -10.95 -14.67
CA SER A 379 22.39 -10.32 -14.48
C SER A 379 23.50 -11.35 -14.32
N ILE A 380 24.71 -10.98 -14.74
CA ILE A 380 25.93 -11.69 -14.48
C ILE A 380 26.92 -10.75 -13.81
N LYS A 381 27.44 -11.16 -12.68
CA LYS A 381 28.44 -10.42 -11.91
C LYS A 381 29.74 -11.21 -11.84
N ARG A 382 30.84 -10.49 -11.97
CA ARG A 382 32.19 -11.03 -11.68
C ARG A 382 32.88 -10.19 -10.64
N GLN A 383 33.34 -10.84 -9.58
CA GLN A 383 34.13 -10.23 -8.52
C GLN A 383 35.63 -10.46 -8.77
N PHE A 384 36.40 -9.40 -8.66
CA PHE A 384 37.87 -9.41 -8.73
C PHE A 384 38.43 -8.97 -7.39
N VAL A 385 39.33 -9.78 -6.82
CA VAL A 385 40.07 -9.40 -5.61
C VAL A 385 41.31 -8.64 -6.08
N LEU A 386 41.38 -7.33 -5.81
CA LEU A 386 42.50 -6.47 -6.23
C LEU A 386 43.59 -6.35 -5.15
N GLY A 387 43.29 -6.74 -3.92
CA GLY A 387 44.20 -6.70 -2.77
C GLY A 387 43.55 -7.22 -1.52
N GLU A 388 44.21 -7.12 -0.36
CA GLU A 388 43.71 -7.65 0.90
C GLU A 388 42.42 -6.99 1.35
N HIS A 389 42.16 -5.73 0.93
CA HIS A 389 40.98 -4.93 1.34
C HIS A 389 40.20 -4.34 0.17
N SER A 390 40.56 -4.71 -1.07
CA SER A 390 39.93 -4.12 -2.27
C SER A 390 39.25 -5.15 -3.14
N LEU A 391 37.97 -4.98 -3.37
CA LEU A 391 37.12 -5.81 -4.22
C LEU A 391 36.54 -4.97 -5.37
N LEU A 392 36.65 -5.46 -6.59
CA LEU A 392 36.01 -4.86 -7.76
C LEU A 392 34.95 -5.82 -8.30
N ASP A 393 33.70 -5.37 -8.26
CA ASP A 393 32.55 -6.05 -8.84
C ASP A 393 32.18 -5.42 -10.18
N VAL A 394 32.14 -6.23 -11.24
CA VAL A 394 31.65 -5.85 -12.57
C VAL A 394 30.38 -6.63 -12.83
N THR A 395 29.29 -5.92 -13.10
CA THR A 395 27.97 -6.51 -13.35
C THR A 395 27.49 -6.09 -14.74
N ALA A 396 27.02 -7.06 -15.51
CA ALA A 396 26.26 -6.83 -16.74
C ALA A 396 24.85 -7.36 -16.53
N SER A 397 23.82 -6.59 -16.89
CA SER A 397 22.43 -7.01 -16.70
C SER A 397 21.56 -6.65 -17.90
N VAL A 398 20.47 -7.38 -18.06
CA VAL A 398 19.43 -7.11 -19.04
C VAL A 398 18.09 -7.14 -18.32
N THR A 399 17.42 -6.02 -18.32
CA THR A 399 16.04 -5.87 -17.86
C THR A 399 15.09 -6.19 -19.01
N ASN A 400 13.98 -6.88 -18.74
CA ASN A 400 12.96 -7.25 -19.72
C ASN A 400 13.55 -8.05 -20.90
N VAL A 401 14.21 -9.16 -20.61
CA VAL A 401 14.99 -9.96 -21.58
C VAL A 401 14.20 -10.36 -22.84
N TYR A 402 12.90 -10.58 -22.72
CA TYR A 402 12.03 -10.96 -23.85
C TYR A 402 11.22 -9.81 -24.43
N ASP A 403 11.61 -8.56 -24.10
CA ASP A 403 11.04 -7.31 -24.64
C ASP A 403 9.51 -7.24 -24.62
N ARG A 404 8.91 -7.62 -23.49
CA ARG A 404 7.47 -7.56 -23.36
C ARG A 404 6.99 -6.13 -23.16
N ASN A 405 6.01 -5.73 -23.94
CA ASN A 405 5.27 -4.47 -23.79
C ASN A 405 4.32 -4.57 -22.58
N ASN A 406 4.78 -4.15 -21.41
CA ASN A 406 3.96 -4.00 -20.21
C ASN A 406 3.39 -2.58 -20.17
N ILE A 407 2.09 -2.45 -19.89
CA ILE A 407 1.44 -1.15 -19.83
C ILE A 407 2.03 -0.31 -18.70
N PHE A 408 2.43 0.92 -19.01
CA PHE A 408 2.78 1.95 -18.05
C PHE A 408 1.60 2.91 -17.84
N TYR A 409 1.02 3.39 -18.92
CA TYR A 409 -0.11 4.34 -18.92
C TYR A 409 -1.00 4.11 -20.12
N VAL A 410 -2.28 4.46 -20.00
CA VAL A 410 -3.23 4.52 -21.12
C VAL A 410 -3.99 5.83 -21.02
N ASN A 411 -3.87 6.65 -22.06
CA ASN A 411 -4.70 7.85 -22.18
C ASN A 411 -6.15 7.42 -22.43
N ARG A 412 -7.06 7.87 -21.60
CA ARG A 412 -8.45 7.45 -21.62
C ARG A 412 -9.24 8.03 -22.81
N VAL A 413 -8.83 9.22 -23.26
CA VAL A 413 -9.51 9.96 -24.35
C VAL A 413 -9.01 9.49 -25.71
N THR A 414 -7.69 9.48 -25.93
CA THR A 414 -7.08 9.10 -27.21
C THR A 414 -6.90 7.59 -27.35
N ALA A 415 -7.04 6.84 -26.26
CA ALA A 415 -6.71 5.41 -26.14
C ALA A 415 -5.23 5.09 -26.44
N ASP A 416 -4.35 6.08 -26.43
CA ASP A 416 -2.93 5.90 -26.61
C ASP A 416 -2.34 5.15 -25.43
N ARG A 417 -1.50 4.18 -25.74
CA ARG A 417 -0.82 3.34 -24.77
C ARG A 417 0.65 3.68 -24.70
N VAL A 418 1.13 3.90 -23.48
CA VAL A 418 2.56 4.00 -23.15
C VAL A 418 3.00 2.74 -22.44
N ASP A 419 4.07 2.11 -22.96
CA ASP A 419 4.62 0.90 -22.37
C ASP A 419 5.77 1.23 -21.41
N GLN A 420 6.00 0.32 -20.46
CA GLN A 420 7.15 0.36 -19.55
C GLN A 420 8.46 0.09 -20.33
N LEU A 421 9.59 0.12 -19.62
CA LEU A 421 10.91 -0.08 -20.21
C LEU A 421 10.95 -1.30 -21.12
N PRO A 422 11.42 -1.15 -22.38
CA PRO A 422 11.70 -2.25 -23.30
C PRO A 422 12.91 -3.06 -22.79
N ILE A 423 13.42 -3.95 -23.59
CA ILE A 423 14.70 -4.61 -23.30
C ILE A 423 15.78 -3.55 -23.05
N LEU A 424 16.39 -3.58 -21.87
CA LEU A 424 17.38 -2.58 -21.45
C LEU A 424 18.64 -3.27 -20.90
N PRO A 425 19.73 -3.33 -21.66
CA PRO A 425 21.02 -3.76 -21.16
C PRO A 425 21.65 -2.66 -20.29
N SER A 426 22.37 -3.05 -19.23
CA SER A 426 23.12 -2.14 -18.38
C SER A 426 24.41 -2.77 -17.87
N VAL A 427 25.40 -1.92 -17.56
CA VAL A 427 26.67 -2.33 -16.96
C VAL A 427 26.93 -1.48 -15.73
N GLY A 428 27.33 -2.12 -14.65
CA GLY A 428 27.70 -1.49 -13.39
C GLY A 428 29.08 -1.92 -12.92
N VAL A 429 29.79 -1.00 -12.27
CA VAL A 429 31.09 -1.27 -11.65
C VAL A 429 31.04 -0.73 -10.22
N SER A 430 31.44 -1.55 -9.24
CA SER A 430 31.52 -1.18 -7.83
C SER A 430 32.90 -1.53 -7.28
N LEU A 431 33.57 -0.60 -6.65
CA LEU A 431 34.84 -0.78 -5.96
C LEU A 431 34.65 -0.59 -4.48
N THR A 432 35.01 -1.61 -3.70
CA THR A 432 35.05 -1.58 -2.24
C THR A 432 36.51 -1.59 -1.78
N PHE A 433 36.89 -0.67 -0.88
CA PHE A 433 38.27 -0.54 -0.38
C PHE A 433 38.26 -0.15 1.10
#